data_3eb8f4781e447202c367954ac30dcd1d
#
_entry.id   3eb8f4781e447202c367954ac30dcd1d
#
_cell.length_a   1.000
_cell.length_b   1.000
_cell.length_c   1.000
_cell.angle_alpha   90.00
_cell.angle_beta   90.00
_cell.angle_gamma   90.00
#
_symmetry.space_group_name_H-M   'P 1'
#
loop_
_entity.id
_entity.type
_entity.pdbx_description
1 polymer ?
#
loop_
_entity_poly.entity_id
_entity_poly.type
_entity_poly.pdbx_seq_one_letter_code
_entity_poly.pdbx_strand_id
1 'polypeptide(L)'
;MNSLKHTFLLLFILSIVLVACDRNGKDAQKSKTRIIKGLYSYGPEIKSFTDCEEGREYWVADSSGTLELGYSRFNFEKPYEPVYIEAECHAIKSDSLMVSADFDSTLVVTKLIKITKEIPDGPCNQ
;
A
#
# COMPACT_ATOMS: atom_id res chain seq x y z
N MET A 1 -22.96 -20.97 -56.40
CA MET A 1 -23.35 -19.75 -55.72
C MET A 1 -23.61 -19.93 -54.21
N ASN A 2 -23.94 -21.12 -53.74
CA ASN A 2 -24.15 -21.35 -52.29
C ASN A 2 -22.85 -21.55 -51.51
N SER A 3 -21.78 -22.02 -52.11
CA SER A 3 -20.48 -22.23 -51.48
C SER A 3 -19.81 -20.91 -51.05
N LEU A 4 -19.97 -19.86 -51.85
CA LEU A 4 -19.37 -18.56 -51.59
C LEU A 4 -20.03 -17.86 -50.38
N LYS A 5 -21.33 -18.08 -50.19
CA LYS A 5 -22.09 -17.55 -49.03
C LYS A 5 -21.69 -18.23 -47.73
N HIS A 6 -21.39 -19.51 -47.76
CA HIS A 6 -20.94 -20.25 -46.58
C HIS A 6 -19.50 -19.93 -46.17
N THR A 7 -18.63 -19.67 -47.13
CA THR A 7 -17.25 -19.19 -46.86
C THR A 7 -17.26 -17.78 -46.25
N PHE A 8 -18.11 -16.89 -46.73
CA PHE A 8 -18.26 -15.56 -46.14
C PHE A 8 -18.83 -15.61 -44.71
N LEU A 9 -19.81 -16.49 -44.48
CA LEU A 9 -20.39 -16.68 -43.14
C LEU A 9 -19.38 -17.26 -42.15
N LEU A 10 -18.56 -18.23 -42.58
CA LEU A 10 -17.49 -18.84 -41.76
C LEU A 10 -16.38 -17.84 -41.43
N LEU A 11 -15.98 -16.98 -42.37
CA LEU A 11 -15.02 -15.90 -42.15
C LEU A 11 -15.55 -14.85 -41.17
N PHE A 12 -16.85 -14.53 -41.23
CA PHE A 12 -17.48 -13.58 -40.32
C PHE A 12 -17.60 -14.13 -38.88
N ILE A 13 -17.86 -15.43 -38.72
CA ILE A 13 -17.92 -16.10 -37.42
C ILE A 13 -16.52 -16.20 -36.81
N LEU A 14 -15.49 -16.45 -37.62
CA LEU A 14 -14.11 -16.54 -37.15
C LEU A 14 -13.56 -15.17 -36.69
N SER A 15 -14.03 -14.07 -37.26
CA SER A 15 -13.62 -12.73 -36.83
C SER A 15 -14.22 -12.30 -35.48
N ILE A 16 -15.36 -12.88 -35.07
CA ILE A 16 -16.02 -12.57 -33.78
C ILE A 16 -15.33 -13.26 -32.63
N VAL A 17 -14.64 -14.38 -32.86
CA VAL A 17 -13.94 -15.15 -31.79
C VAL A 17 -12.63 -14.49 -31.33
N LEU A 18 -12.06 -13.60 -32.15
CA LEU A 18 -10.79 -12.93 -31.82
C LEU A 18 -10.94 -11.69 -30.94
N VAL A 19 -12.16 -11.23 -30.67
CA VAL A 19 -12.40 -10.06 -29.79
C VAL A 19 -12.68 -10.45 -28.34
N ALA A 20 -12.75 -11.75 -28.00
CA ALA A 20 -13.13 -12.24 -26.68
C ALA A 20 -11.96 -12.53 -25.72
N CYS A 21 -10.73 -12.17 -26.04
CA CYS A 21 -9.55 -12.44 -25.22
C CYS A 21 -8.85 -11.17 -24.74
N ASP A 22 -9.59 -10.22 -24.16
CA ASP A 22 -8.92 -9.12 -23.46
C ASP A 22 -9.75 -8.59 -22.27
N ARG A 23 -10.22 -9.49 -21.42
CA ARG A 23 -10.85 -9.14 -20.14
C ARG A 23 -10.30 -9.96 -18.98
N ASN A 24 -8.98 -10.09 -18.93
CA ASN A 24 -8.30 -10.28 -17.66
C ASN A 24 -7.60 -8.97 -17.31
N GLY A 25 -8.36 -7.90 -17.22
CA GLY A 25 -8.00 -6.79 -16.39
C GLY A 25 -7.93 -7.36 -14.95
N LYS A 26 -6.73 -7.71 -14.51
CA LYS A 26 -6.45 -7.73 -13.08
C LYS A 26 -6.91 -6.36 -12.61
N ASP A 27 -8.01 -6.33 -11.86
CA ASP A 27 -8.34 -5.23 -10.99
C ASP A 27 -7.17 -5.12 -9.99
N ALA A 28 -6.07 -4.56 -10.45
CA ALA A 28 -5.13 -3.88 -9.59
C ALA A 28 -5.97 -2.76 -8.99
N GLN A 29 -6.61 -3.06 -7.86
CA GLN A 29 -7.30 -2.11 -7.04
C GLN A 29 -6.28 -1.02 -6.77
N LYS A 30 -6.33 0.05 -7.57
CA LYS A 30 -5.46 1.21 -7.47
C LYS A 30 -5.82 1.87 -6.15
N SER A 31 -5.20 1.38 -5.07
CA SER A 31 -5.46 1.88 -3.73
C SER A 31 -5.16 3.37 -3.73
N LYS A 32 -6.16 4.14 -3.33
CA LYS A 32 -6.11 5.60 -3.36
C LYS A 32 -4.96 6.07 -2.47
N THR A 33 -4.05 6.85 -3.04
CA THR A 33 -3.00 7.54 -2.28
C THR A 33 -3.65 8.52 -1.30
N ARG A 34 -3.21 8.49 -0.05
CA ARG A 34 -3.65 9.40 1.01
C ARG A 34 -2.48 9.88 1.86
N ILE A 35 -2.67 11.00 2.55
CA ILE A 35 -1.73 11.46 3.57
C ILE A 35 -2.17 10.87 4.91
N ILE A 36 -1.22 10.28 5.63
CA ILE A 36 -1.38 9.77 6.99
C ILE A 36 -0.61 10.65 7.97
N LYS A 37 -1.13 10.73 9.20
CA LYS A 37 -0.51 11.42 10.33
C LYS A 37 -0.66 10.56 11.57
N GLY A 38 0.44 10.30 12.27
CA GLY A 38 0.41 9.45 13.45
C GLY A 38 1.78 9.04 13.93
N LEU A 39 1.82 7.96 14.71
CA LEU A 39 3.05 7.46 15.34
C LEU A 39 3.64 6.31 14.53
N TYR A 40 4.92 6.41 14.23
CA TYR A 40 5.69 5.36 13.58
C TYR A 40 6.71 4.78 14.54
N SER A 41 6.75 3.47 14.63
CA SER A 41 7.72 2.71 15.41
C SER A 41 8.48 1.74 14.51
N TYR A 42 9.79 1.71 14.66
CA TYR A 42 10.66 0.88 13.84
C TYR A 42 11.63 0.08 14.69
N GLY A 43 11.77 -1.19 14.36
CA GLY A 43 12.72 -2.08 14.99
C GLY A 43 13.02 -3.30 14.14
N PRO A 44 13.81 -4.26 14.66
CA PRO A 44 14.29 -5.42 13.91
C PRO A 44 13.18 -6.30 13.33
N GLU A 45 12.07 -6.43 14.06
CA GLU A 45 10.99 -7.36 13.72
C GLU A 45 9.71 -6.65 13.25
N ILE A 46 9.42 -5.48 13.79
CA ILE A 46 8.16 -4.77 13.57
C ILE A 46 8.43 -3.36 13.05
N LYS A 47 7.63 -2.98 12.05
CA LYS A 47 7.52 -1.64 11.49
C LYS A 47 6.06 -1.28 11.52
N SER A 48 5.63 -0.48 12.47
CA SER A 48 4.22 -0.15 12.65
C SER A 48 3.95 1.33 12.61
N PHE A 49 2.73 1.65 12.19
CA PHE A 49 2.17 2.99 12.22
C PHE A 49 0.83 2.93 12.95
N THR A 50 0.66 3.81 13.94
CA THR A 50 -0.60 3.99 14.65
C THR A 50 -1.26 5.28 14.17
N ASP A 51 -2.44 5.15 13.57
CA ASP A 51 -3.32 6.29 13.32
C ASP A 51 -3.89 6.76 14.66
N CYS A 52 -3.51 7.96 15.07
CA CYS A 52 -3.89 8.46 16.39
C CYS A 52 -5.37 8.86 16.49
N GLU A 53 -6.03 9.16 15.37
CA GLU A 53 -7.45 9.51 15.34
C GLU A 53 -8.33 8.25 15.43
N GLU A 54 -7.95 7.21 14.68
CA GLU A 54 -8.70 5.95 14.63
C GLU A 54 -8.26 4.93 15.68
N GLY A 55 -7.06 5.08 16.23
CA GLY A 55 -6.42 4.11 17.14
C GLY A 55 -6.04 2.80 16.46
N ARG A 56 -5.99 2.76 15.13
CA ARG A 56 -5.63 1.58 14.35
C ARG A 56 -4.13 1.49 14.14
N GLU A 57 -3.64 0.27 14.19
CA GLU A 57 -2.25 -0.05 13.90
C GLU A 57 -2.12 -0.77 12.57
N TYR A 58 -1.12 -0.36 11.80
CA TYR A 58 -0.84 -0.87 10.46
C TYR A 58 0.61 -1.32 10.36
N TRP A 59 0.86 -2.36 9.57
CA TRP A 59 2.21 -2.64 9.11
C TRP A 59 2.68 -1.56 8.14
N VAL A 60 3.99 -1.24 8.14
CA VAL A 60 4.56 -0.24 7.24
C VAL A 60 5.58 -0.88 6.31
N ALA A 61 5.40 -0.63 5.02
CA ALA A 61 6.41 -0.87 3.99
C ALA A 61 6.90 0.48 3.45
N ASP A 62 8.17 0.79 3.66
CA ASP A 62 8.76 2.04 3.17
C ASP A 62 9.30 1.88 1.75
N SER A 63 8.48 2.15 0.75
CA SER A 63 8.93 2.14 -0.65
C SER A 63 9.68 3.43 -1.03
N SER A 64 9.62 4.48 -0.21
CA SER A 64 10.37 5.71 -0.42
C SER A 64 11.85 5.59 -0.01
N GLY A 65 12.16 4.68 0.90
CA GLY A 65 13.47 4.54 1.54
C GLY A 65 13.85 5.71 2.45
N THR A 66 13.00 6.73 2.55
CA THR A 66 13.28 7.95 3.31
C THR A 66 12.74 7.91 4.73
N LEU A 67 11.70 7.13 4.99
CA LEU A 67 11.10 6.98 6.31
C LEU A 67 12.04 6.22 7.26
N GLU A 68 12.51 5.05 6.86
CA GLU A 68 13.45 4.27 7.67
C GLU A 68 14.78 5.01 7.86
N LEU A 69 15.26 5.69 6.81
CA LEU A 69 16.45 6.53 6.91
C LEU A 69 16.23 7.71 7.86
N GLY A 70 15.09 8.38 7.80
CA GLY A 70 14.73 9.49 8.70
C GLY A 70 14.67 9.04 10.16
N TYR A 71 14.08 7.88 10.41
CA TYR A 71 14.01 7.30 11.75
C TYR A 71 15.41 6.95 12.29
N SER A 72 16.26 6.34 11.48
CA SER A 72 17.61 5.92 11.90
C SER A 72 18.51 7.11 12.31
N ARG A 73 18.27 8.30 11.76
CA ARG A 73 19.02 9.52 12.11
C ARG A 73 18.79 9.98 13.56
N PHE A 74 17.70 9.55 14.18
CA PHE A 74 17.45 9.87 15.59
C PHE A 74 18.35 9.09 16.55
N ASN A 75 18.96 8.01 16.10
CA ASN A 75 19.90 7.19 16.86
C ASN A 75 19.38 6.83 18.25
N PHE A 76 18.17 6.26 18.32
CA PHE A 76 17.58 5.82 19.57
C PHE A 76 18.39 4.70 20.21
N GLU A 77 18.52 4.74 21.53
CA GLU A 77 19.20 3.69 22.30
C GLU A 77 18.40 2.37 22.32
N LYS A 78 17.07 2.47 22.21
CA LYS A 78 16.15 1.34 22.19
C LYS A 78 15.37 1.30 20.89
N PRO A 79 15.07 0.10 20.37
CA PRO A 79 14.16 -0.02 19.22
C PRO A 79 12.73 0.36 19.61
N TYR A 80 11.91 0.62 18.61
CA TYR A 80 10.47 0.89 18.74
C TYR A 80 10.09 2.19 19.43
N GLU A 81 11.02 3.11 19.65
CA GLU A 81 10.68 4.45 20.14
C GLU A 81 9.77 5.16 19.12
N PRO A 82 8.57 5.59 19.52
CA PRO A 82 7.64 6.20 18.59
C PRO A 82 8.09 7.59 18.16
N VAL A 83 7.90 7.89 16.88
CA VAL A 83 8.09 9.22 16.31
C VAL A 83 6.82 9.65 15.59
N TYR A 84 6.53 10.94 15.57
CA TYR A 84 5.44 11.47 14.77
C TYR A 84 5.85 11.59 13.31
N ILE A 85 4.98 11.12 12.42
CA ILE A 85 5.18 11.24 10.97
C ILE A 85 3.95 11.79 10.26
N GLU A 86 4.23 12.43 9.14
CA GLU A 86 3.28 12.72 8.07
C GLU A 86 3.84 12.15 6.77
N ALA A 87 3.06 11.36 6.07
CA ALA A 87 3.53 10.67 4.87
C ALA A 87 2.42 10.43 3.85
N GLU A 88 2.79 10.39 2.57
CA GLU A 88 1.91 9.88 1.52
C GLU A 88 2.03 8.35 1.46
N CYS A 89 0.90 7.69 1.42
CA CYS A 89 0.84 6.23 1.35
C CYS A 89 -0.39 5.73 0.60
N HIS A 90 -0.38 4.44 0.30
CA HIS A 90 -1.57 3.69 -0.05
C HIS A 90 -1.64 2.41 0.77
N ALA A 91 -2.84 1.90 1.00
CA ALA A 91 -3.04 0.68 1.75
C ALA A 91 -3.14 -0.52 0.81
N ILE A 92 -2.51 -1.63 1.22
CA ILE A 92 -2.69 -2.94 0.61
C ILE A 92 -3.09 -3.95 1.69
N LYS A 93 -3.68 -5.07 1.29
CA LYS A 93 -3.94 -6.16 2.22
C LYS A 93 -2.60 -6.75 2.71
N SER A 94 -2.48 -7.00 4.01
CA SER A 94 -1.30 -7.66 4.56
C SER A 94 -1.19 -9.10 4.08
N ASP A 95 0.05 -9.55 3.87
CA ASP A 95 0.34 -10.93 3.47
C ASP A 95 0.23 -11.85 4.69
N SER A 96 -0.65 -12.86 4.60
CA SER A 96 -0.90 -13.83 5.68
C SER A 96 0.28 -14.75 5.99
N LEU A 97 1.31 -14.77 5.15
CA LEU A 97 2.51 -15.59 5.31
C LEU A 97 3.72 -14.80 5.85
N MET A 98 3.56 -13.50 6.05
CA MET A 98 4.63 -12.60 6.47
C MET A 98 4.40 -12.09 7.90
N VAL A 99 5.39 -11.43 8.48
CA VAL A 99 5.30 -10.77 9.80
C VAL A 99 4.16 -9.74 9.85
N SER A 100 3.78 -9.20 8.69
CA SER A 100 2.63 -8.30 8.56
C SER A 100 1.26 -8.97 8.74
N ALA A 101 1.20 -10.30 8.92
CA ALA A 101 -0.05 -11.07 9.05
C ALA A 101 -0.90 -10.66 10.27
N ASP A 102 -0.26 -10.15 11.33
CA ASP A 102 -0.93 -9.67 12.53
C ASP A 102 -1.66 -8.33 12.33
N PHE A 103 -1.46 -7.72 11.17
CA PHE A 103 -2.05 -6.43 10.80
C PHE A 103 -3.06 -6.62 9.67
N ASP A 104 -4.21 -5.99 9.78
CA ASP A 104 -5.27 -6.07 8.75
C ASP A 104 -4.83 -5.50 7.40
N SER A 105 -3.96 -4.50 7.43
CA SER A 105 -3.48 -3.80 6.25
C SER A 105 -2.03 -3.36 6.40
N THR A 106 -1.36 -3.27 5.26
CA THR A 106 -0.03 -2.68 5.13
C THR A 106 -0.14 -1.30 4.48
N LEU A 107 0.47 -0.30 5.09
CA LEU A 107 0.65 1.02 4.49
C LEU A 107 1.96 1.05 3.72
N VAL A 108 1.87 1.22 2.42
CA VAL A 108 3.04 1.43 1.56
C VAL A 108 3.32 2.92 1.49
N VAL A 109 4.36 3.36 2.19
CA VAL A 109 4.79 4.76 2.21
C VAL A 109 5.55 5.07 0.92
N THR A 110 5.07 6.07 0.19
CA THR A 110 5.66 6.50 -1.09
C THR A 110 6.44 7.80 -0.96
N LYS A 111 6.13 8.60 0.07
CA LYS A 111 6.81 9.87 0.34
C LYS A 111 6.72 10.25 1.80
N LEU A 112 7.84 10.53 2.43
CA LEU A 112 7.90 11.14 3.75
C LEU A 112 7.71 12.65 3.63
N ILE A 113 6.75 13.23 4.37
CA ILE A 113 6.51 14.66 4.41
C ILE A 113 7.19 15.27 5.65
N LYS A 114 6.99 14.63 6.81
CA LYS A 114 7.53 15.10 8.09
C LYS A 114 7.87 13.92 8.98
N ILE A 115 8.94 14.05 9.75
CA ILE A 115 9.30 13.15 10.85
C ILE A 115 9.89 13.95 12.02
N THR A 116 9.43 13.69 13.23
CA THR A 116 9.92 14.39 14.43
C THR A 116 9.77 13.51 15.67
N LYS A 117 10.69 13.68 16.65
CA LYS A 117 10.56 13.09 17.99
C LYS A 117 9.47 13.76 18.82
N GLU A 118 9.19 15.02 18.56
CA GLU A 118 8.16 15.77 19.27
C GLU A 118 6.79 15.34 18.76
N ILE A 119 5.99 14.79 19.66
CA ILE A 119 4.61 14.39 19.37
C ILE A 119 3.74 15.64 19.51
N PRO A 120 3.04 16.09 18.46
CA PRO A 120 2.18 17.26 18.54
C PRO A 120 1.05 17.06 19.55
N ASP A 121 0.61 18.16 20.16
CA ASP A 121 -0.60 18.15 20.97
C ASP A 121 -1.80 17.68 20.14
N GLY A 122 -2.61 16.80 20.71
CA GLY A 122 -3.77 16.26 20.05
C GLY A 122 -3.91 14.74 20.25
N PRO A 123 -4.55 14.03 19.31
CA PRO A 123 -4.88 12.61 19.46
C PRO A 123 -3.67 11.69 19.70
N CYS A 124 -2.49 12.07 19.19
CA CYS A 124 -1.26 11.29 19.38
C CYS A 124 -0.62 11.43 20.77
N ASN A 125 -0.98 12.44 21.52
CA ASN A 125 -0.37 12.80 22.81
C ASN A 125 -1.32 12.48 23.99
N GLN A 126 -2.01 11.33 23.93
CA GLN A 126 -2.91 10.85 24.98
C GLN A 126 -2.26 9.78 25.83
#